data_7c8bf1d273aef6097eb6812846fb7063
#
_entry.id   7c8bf1d273aef6097eb6812846fb7063
#
_cell.length_a   1.000
_cell.length_b   1.000
_cell.length_c   1.000
_cell.angle_alpha   90.00
_cell.angle_beta   90.00
_cell.angle_gamma   90.00
#
_symmetry.space_group_name_H-M   'P 1'
#
loop_
_entity.id
_entity.type
_entity.pdbx_description
1 polymer ?
#
loop_
_entity_poly.entity_id
_entity_poly.type
_entity_poly.pdbx_seq_one_letter_code
_entity_poly.pdbx_strand_id
1 'polypeptide(L)' 'QQYGITPVEYINQQRIQLAMKLLYNTSYSVSDICFACGYNNLNYFQKVFKKAAGDTPANYRKKIIKF' A
#
# COMPACT_ATOMS: atom_id res chain seq x y z
N GLN A 1 -2.04 3.21 22.87
CA GLN A 1 -3.19 2.34 22.89
C GLN A 1 -4.17 2.65 21.77
N GLN A 2 -4.46 1.69 20.97
CA GLN A 2 -5.29 1.90 19.80
C GLN A 2 -6.70 1.41 20.05
N TYR A 3 -7.65 2.26 19.82
CA TYR A 3 -9.06 1.92 20.04
C TYR A 3 -9.63 1.38 18.74
N GLY A 4 -10.11 0.15 18.80
CA GLY A 4 -10.83 -0.42 17.69
C GLY A 4 -10.02 -0.97 16.55
N ILE A 5 -8.68 -1.03 16.67
CA ILE A 5 -7.88 -1.68 15.63
C ILE A 5 -7.06 -2.79 16.22
N THR A 6 -6.87 -3.84 15.44
CA THR A 6 -6.07 -4.99 15.83
C THR A 6 -4.60 -4.72 15.49
N PRO A 7 -3.67 -5.51 16.08
CA PRO A 7 -2.26 -5.40 15.68
C PRO A 7 -2.05 -5.61 14.18
N VAL A 8 -2.81 -6.52 13.57
CA VAL A 8 -2.69 -6.75 12.13
C VAL A 8 -3.10 -5.51 11.36
N GLU A 9 -4.19 -4.88 11.74
CA GLU A 9 -4.64 -3.66 11.09
C GLU A 9 -3.62 -2.55 11.22
N TYR A 10 -3.04 -2.42 12.40
CA TYR A 10 -2.03 -1.40 12.63
C TYR A 10 -0.82 -1.62 11.72
N ILE A 11 -0.33 -2.85 11.65
CA ILE A 11 0.81 -3.18 10.80
C ILE A 11 0.48 -2.90 9.35
N ASN A 12 -0.71 -3.29 8.89
CA ASN A 12 -1.12 -3.03 7.52
C ASN A 12 -1.18 -1.53 7.23
N GLN A 13 -1.68 -0.73 8.17
CA GLN A 13 -1.68 0.71 7.98
C GLN A 13 -0.28 1.27 7.75
N GLN A 14 0.68 0.81 8.54
CA GLN A 14 2.07 1.26 8.41
C GLN A 14 2.65 0.84 7.06
N ARG A 15 2.38 -0.40 6.66
CA ARG A 15 2.90 -0.91 5.40
C ARG A 15 2.29 -0.19 4.20
N ILE A 16 0.99 0.10 4.27
CA ILE A 16 0.33 0.80 3.17
C ILE A 16 0.81 2.25 3.07
N GLN A 17 1.09 2.89 4.19
CA GLN A 17 1.65 4.23 4.15
C GLN A 17 3.02 4.23 3.46
N LEU A 18 3.84 3.24 3.75
CA LEU A 18 5.11 3.10 3.05
C LEU A 18 4.89 2.86 1.56
N ALA A 19 3.91 2.01 1.22
CA ALA A 19 3.61 1.74 -0.18
C ALA A 19 3.21 3.02 -0.92
N MET A 20 2.41 3.86 -0.28
CA MET A 20 2.01 5.13 -0.89
C MET A 20 3.22 6.01 -1.17
N LYS A 21 4.16 6.07 -0.25
CA LYS A 21 5.39 6.83 -0.46
C LYS A 21 6.19 6.29 -1.63
N LEU A 22 6.31 4.97 -1.71
CA LEU A 22 7.08 4.35 -2.79
C LEU A 22 6.41 4.54 -4.14
N LEU A 23 5.07 4.50 -4.16
CA LEU A 23 4.34 4.77 -5.40
C LEU A 23 4.59 6.18 -5.91
N TYR A 24 4.73 7.13 -5.01
CA TYR A 24 4.95 8.52 -5.37
C TYR A 24 6.42 8.83 -5.67
N ASN A 25 7.32 8.29 -4.87
CA ASN A 25 8.73 8.70 -4.89
C ASN A 25 9.62 7.83 -5.77
N THR A 26 9.12 6.71 -6.28
CA THR A 26 9.95 5.78 -7.04
C THR A 26 9.23 5.36 -8.31
N SER A 27 9.99 4.71 -9.19
CA SER A 27 9.41 4.05 -10.36
C SER A 27 9.32 2.53 -10.16
N TYR A 28 9.44 2.06 -8.93
CA TYR A 28 9.32 0.63 -8.63
C TYR A 28 7.98 0.10 -9.11
N SER A 29 7.98 -1.14 -9.57
CA SER A 29 6.73 -1.79 -9.94
C SER A 29 5.88 -2.00 -8.69
N VAL A 30 4.57 -2.21 -8.91
CA VAL A 30 3.66 -2.53 -7.80
C VAL A 30 4.13 -3.78 -7.07
N SER A 31 4.60 -4.78 -7.83
CA SER A 31 5.11 -6.01 -7.25
C SER A 31 6.33 -5.74 -6.35
N ASP A 32 7.26 -4.94 -6.83
CA ASP A 32 8.44 -4.60 -6.03
C ASP A 32 8.05 -3.87 -4.76
N ILE A 33 7.10 -2.96 -4.86
CA ILE A 33 6.62 -2.21 -3.70
C ILE A 33 5.96 -3.15 -2.70
N CYS A 34 5.17 -4.10 -3.19
CA CYS A 34 4.54 -5.10 -2.33
C CYS A 34 5.58 -5.80 -1.45
N PHE A 35 6.63 -6.31 -2.07
CA PHE A 35 7.65 -7.02 -1.32
C PHE A 35 8.48 -6.09 -0.44
N ALA A 36 8.75 -4.89 -0.91
CA ALA A 36 9.49 -3.91 -0.11
C ALA A 36 8.74 -3.52 1.16
N CYS A 37 7.43 -3.57 1.13
CA CYS A 37 6.61 -3.24 2.29
C CYS A 37 6.42 -4.40 3.25
N GLY A 38 6.98 -5.57 2.91
CA GLY A 38 6.92 -6.71 3.80
C GLY A 38 5.81 -7.71 3.47
N TYR A 39 5.12 -7.53 2.37
CA TYR A 39 4.12 -8.50 1.93
C TYR A 39 4.79 -9.55 1.04
N ASN A 40 4.30 -10.77 1.12
CA ASN A 40 4.80 -11.85 0.26
C ASN A 40 3.72 -12.38 -0.66
N ASN A 41 2.60 -11.68 -0.74
CA ASN A 41 1.48 -12.10 -1.60
C ASN A 41 0.89 -10.84 -2.24
N LEU A 42 1.04 -10.73 -3.55
CA LEU A 42 0.61 -9.56 -4.28
C LEU A 42 -0.91 -9.36 -4.21
N ASN A 43 -1.66 -10.46 -4.32
CA ASN A 43 -3.12 -10.34 -4.27
C ASN A 43 -3.59 -9.81 -2.93
N TYR A 44 -2.99 -10.30 -1.84
CA TYR A 44 -3.35 -9.81 -0.52
C TYR A 44 -2.97 -8.34 -0.35
N PHE A 45 -1.79 -7.98 -0.81
CA PHE A 45 -1.35 -6.59 -0.77
C PHE A 45 -2.33 -5.67 -1.49
N GLN A 46 -2.76 -6.08 -2.68
CA GLN A 46 -3.67 -5.24 -3.46
C GLN A 46 -5.03 -5.10 -2.77
N LYS A 47 -5.51 -6.16 -2.13
CA LYS A 47 -6.76 -6.06 -1.37
C LYS A 47 -6.64 -5.10 -0.21
N VAL A 48 -5.57 -5.21 0.56
CA VAL A 48 -5.34 -4.34 1.70
C VAL A 48 -5.19 -2.90 1.23
N PHE A 49 -4.42 -2.70 0.17
CA PHE A 49 -4.20 -1.36 -0.36
C PHE A 49 -5.51 -0.73 -0.83
N LYS A 50 -6.29 -1.48 -1.60
CA LYS A 50 -7.55 -0.94 -2.11
C LYS A 50 -8.49 -0.57 -0.98
N LYS A 51 -8.54 -1.40 0.07
CA LYS A 51 -9.39 -1.11 1.21
C LYS A 51 -8.96 0.16 1.93
N ALA A 52 -7.64 0.37 2.06
CA ALA A 52 -7.11 1.51 2.80
C ALA A 52 -7.12 2.79 1.97
N ALA A 53 -6.80 2.69 0.69
CA ALA A 53 -6.60 3.86 -0.17
C ALA A 53 -7.78 4.13 -1.09
N GLY A 54 -8.71 3.21 -1.20
CA GLY A 54 -9.89 3.40 -2.04
C GLY A 54 -9.71 3.01 -3.49
N ASP A 55 -8.52 2.55 -3.87
CA ASP A 55 -8.25 2.15 -5.26
C ASP A 55 -7.06 1.21 -5.29
N THR A 56 -6.85 0.57 -6.44
CA THR A 56 -5.69 -0.29 -6.62
C THR A 56 -4.40 0.53 -6.61
N PRO A 57 -3.26 -0.11 -6.30
CA PRO A 57 -1.99 0.62 -6.31
C PRO A 57 -1.68 1.26 -7.65
N ALA A 58 -1.95 0.56 -8.75
CA ALA A 58 -1.67 1.09 -10.08
C ALA A 58 -2.50 2.33 -10.39
N ASN A 59 -3.80 2.27 -10.09
CA ASN A 59 -4.67 3.42 -10.31
C ASN A 59 -4.34 4.56 -9.36
N TYR A 60 -4.01 4.23 -8.13
CA TYR A 60 -3.61 5.24 -7.16
C TYR A 60 -2.40 6.02 -7.65
N ARG A 61 -1.40 5.30 -8.20
CA ARG A 61 -0.20 5.94 -8.73
C ARG A 61 -0.55 6.91 -9.86
N LYS A 62 -1.46 6.51 -10.75
CA LYS A 62 -1.89 7.38 -11.84
C LYS A 62 -2.54 8.65 -11.34
N LYS A 63 -3.27 8.56 -10.23
CA LYS A 63 -3.94 9.72 -9.68
C LYS A 63 -2.99 10.71 -9.02
N ILE A 64 -1.95 10.22 -8.36
CA ILE A 64 -1.06 11.09 -7.60
C ILE A 64 0.10 11.64 -8.44
N ILE A 65 0.40 10.99 -9.55
CA ILE A 65 1.43 11.45 -10.46
C ILE A 65 0.73 12.06 -11.67
N LYS A 66 0.71 13.38 -11.71
CA LYS A 66 -0.01 14.10 -12.74
C LYS A 66 0.98 14.85 -13.61
N PHE A 67 1.28 14.29 -14.71
CA PHE A 67 2.17 14.92 -15.67
C PHE A 67 1.52 15.08 -17.00
#